data_9ba253b840697c62749fe2c807b717bd
#
_entry.id   9ba253b840697c62749fe2c807b717bd
#
_cell.length_a   1.000
_cell.length_b   1.000
_cell.length_c   1.000
_cell.angle_alpha   90.00
_cell.angle_beta   90.00
_cell.angle_gamma   90.00
#
_symmetry.space_group_name_H-M   'P 1'
#
loop_
_entity.id
_entity.type
_entity.pdbx_description
1 polymer ?
#
loop_
_entity_poly.entity_id
_entity_poly.type
_entity_poly.pdbx_seq_one_letter_code
_entity_poly.pdbx_strand_id
1 'polypeptide(L)'
;MPYDFQSIPRPEWPKIPPKVVKGVLLGLVAVVLLWGSFYQVAPEELGVILRLGKFVRSTEPGLHMKLPLGIERLTRVPVQRQLKQEFGFRTVRAGINSEYATTAETKGESLMLTGDLNVVDAEWIVQYKIKDPFLFLFKMREAEATFRDMTEAVVRRVVGDSAVDEVITVGRTRIADEAKSLLQQLCDTYEIGIEVNQLIFQDVNPPETVKPSFNDVNEALQEKEKKINESWAEYNQVIPRASGEAEQVIRGAEGYATERVNNAAGDASRFSAVYKEYAKAPAVTRKRLYLEALNDILPKITKKIVVDQNQRNVLPLLNLGEEVKK
;
A
#
# COMPACT_ATOMS: atom_id res chain seq x y z
N MET A 1 55.32 28.88 -82.05
CA MET A 1 54.01 28.52 -82.59
C MET A 1 53.01 28.91 -81.53
N PRO A 2 52.17 29.94 -81.68
CA PRO A 2 51.14 30.29 -80.74
C PRO A 2 49.92 29.37 -80.92
N TYR A 3 49.43 28.73 -79.92
CA TYR A 3 48.22 27.94 -79.93
C TYR A 3 47.01 28.88 -79.96
N ASP A 4 46.31 28.84 -81.05
CA ASP A 4 45.04 29.56 -81.26
C ASP A 4 43.92 28.85 -80.54
N PHE A 5 43.41 29.44 -79.44
CA PHE A 5 42.24 28.96 -78.70
C PHE A 5 40.98 29.31 -79.50
N GLN A 6 40.69 28.49 -80.50
CA GLN A 6 39.45 28.56 -81.28
C GLN A 6 38.27 28.30 -80.38
N SER A 7 37.38 29.25 -80.33
CA SER A 7 36.12 29.38 -79.68
C SER A 7 35.37 28.03 -79.50
N ILE A 8 35.22 27.64 -78.25
CA ILE A 8 34.28 26.60 -77.83
C ILE A 8 32.85 27.09 -78.19
N PRO A 9 32.10 26.41 -79.06
CA PRO A 9 30.76 26.84 -79.39
C PRO A 9 29.90 26.84 -78.11
N ARG A 10 29.34 27.98 -77.74
CA ARG A 10 28.38 28.08 -76.63
C ARG A 10 27.16 27.25 -76.95
N PRO A 11 26.72 26.35 -76.10
CA PRO A 11 25.53 25.56 -76.36
C PRO A 11 24.33 26.49 -76.52
N GLU A 12 23.71 26.48 -77.71
CA GLU A 12 22.48 27.21 -77.99
C GLU A 12 21.34 26.51 -77.20
N TRP A 13 20.91 27.12 -76.16
CA TRP A 13 19.75 26.64 -75.41
C TRP A 13 18.51 26.76 -76.32
N PRO A 14 17.69 25.69 -76.38
CA PRO A 14 16.50 25.73 -77.26
C PRO A 14 15.57 26.85 -76.74
N LYS A 15 15.17 27.76 -77.67
CA LYS A 15 14.23 28.86 -77.34
C LYS A 15 12.85 28.26 -77.08
N ILE A 16 12.58 27.98 -75.81
CA ILE A 16 11.28 27.45 -75.35
C ILE A 16 10.23 28.55 -75.62
N PRO A 17 9.13 28.26 -76.31
CA PRO A 17 8.10 29.27 -76.58
C PRO A 17 7.45 29.76 -75.24
N PRO A 18 7.21 31.06 -75.08
CA PRO A 18 6.76 31.65 -73.85
C PRO A 18 5.41 31.06 -73.33
N LYS A 19 4.61 30.47 -74.23
CA LYS A 19 3.39 29.74 -73.92
C LYS A 19 3.65 28.45 -73.09
N VAL A 20 4.70 27.71 -73.44
CA VAL A 20 5.11 26.47 -72.73
C VAL A 20 5.70 26.80 -71.39
N VAL A 21 6.51 27.86 -71.26
CA VAL A 21 7.03 28.32 -69.96
C VAL A 21 5.90 28.72 -69.00
N LYS A 22 4.91 29.48 -69.47
CA LYS A 22 3.71 29.84 -68.68
C LYS A 22 2.91 28.61 -68.30
N GLY A 23 2.73 27.64 -69.19
CA GLY A 23 2.02 26.40 -68.88
C GLY A 23 2.73 25.55 -67.81
N VAL A 24 4.06 25.39 -67.95
CA VAL A 24 4.88 24.69 -66.93
C VAL A 24 4.88 25.42 -65.60
N LEU A 25 5.00 26.76 -65.59
CA LEU A 25 4.92 27.54 -64.34
C LEU A 25 3.56 27.39 -63.66
N LEU A 26 2.46 27.45 -64.42
CA LEU A 26 1.09 27.30 -63.93
C LEU A 26 0.85 25.90 -63.42
N GLY A 27 1.38 24.85 -64.10
CA GLY A 27 1.34 23.46 -63.65
C GLY A 27 2.13 23.25 -62.36
N LEU A 28 3.32 23.85 -62.24
CA LEU A 28 4.14 23.78 -61.05
C LEU A 28 3.45 24.46 -59.85
N VAL A 29 2.84 25.62 -60.06
CA VAL A 29 2.04 26.30 -59.05
C VAL A 29 0.83 25.45 -58.63
N ALA A 30 0.15 24.83 -59.59
CA ALA A 30 -0.99 23.93 -59.26
C ALA A 30 -0.54 22.70 -58.44
N VAL A 31 0.60 22.10 -58.76
CA VAL A 31 1.17 20.99 -57.98
C VAL A 31 1.55 21.41 -56.57
N VAL A 32 2.19 22.56 -56.41
CA VAL A 32 2.53 23.09 -55.07
C VAL A 32 1.29 23.41 -54.24
N LEU A 33 0.25 23.96 -54.87
CA LEU A 33 -1.03 24.23 -54.22
C LEU A 33 -1.72 22.93 -53.79
N LEU A 34 -1.74 21.92 -54.64
CA LEU A 34 -2.31 20.61 -54.31
C LEU A 34 -1.52 19.91 -53.21
N TRP A 35 -0.20 19.97 -53.22
CA TRP A 35 0.65 19.39 -52.19
C TRP A 35 0.41 20.07 -50.84
N GLY A 36 0.24 21.38 -50.79
CA GLY A 36 -0.07 22.14 -49.58
C GLY A 36 -1.50 21.98 -49.03
N SER A 37 -2.37 21.34 -49.82
CA SER A 37 -3.79 21.13 -49.43
C SER A 37 -4.00 19.87 -48.60
N PHE A 38 -3.09 18.90 -48.60
CA PHE A 38 -3.25 17.68 -47.83
C PHE A 38 -2.65 17.85 -46.43
N TYR A 39 -3.36 17.33 -45.41
CA TYR A 39 -2.84 17.23 -44.06
C TYR A 39 -3.35 15.95 -43.41
N GLN A 40 -2.59 15.47 -42.41
CA GLN A 40 -2.92 14.31 -41.62
C GLN A 40 -3.18 14.72 -40.18
N VAL A 41 -4.22 14.13 -39.55
CA VAL A 41 -4.54 14.25 -38.15
C VAL A 41 -4.20 12.91 -37.47
N ALA A 42 -3.44 12.95 -36.37
CA ALA A 42 -3.07 11.76 -35.60
C ALA A 42 -4.31 11.11 -34.93
N PRO A 43 -4.26 9.81 -34.60
CA PRO A 43 -5.40 9.10 -33.98
C PRO A 43 -5.87 9.69 -32.65
N GLU A 44 -4.97 10.34 -31.91
CA GLU A 44 -5.24 10.95 -30.61
C GLU A 44 -5.67 12.42 -30.67
N GLU A 45 -5.66 13.03 -31.88
CA GLU A 45 -5.93 14.45 -32.10
C GLU A 45 -7.23 14.68 -32.89
N LEU A 46 -7.84 15.84 -32.67
CA LEU A 46 -8.84 16.40 -33.58
C LEU A 46 -8.27 17.64 -34.27
N GLY A 47 -8.51 17.75 -35.55
CA GLY A 47 -8.12 18.91 -36.33
C GLY A 47 -9.22 19.97 -36.34
N VAL A 48 -8.92 21.16 -35.82
CA VAL A 48 -9.83 22.31 -35.88
C VAL A 48 -9.42 23.20 -37.02
N ILE A 49 -10.34 23.41 -38.00
CA ILE A 49 -10.07 24.21 -39.19
C ILE A 49 -10.70 25.59 -39.06
N LEU A 50 -9.82 26.58 -39.20
CA LEU A 50 -10.15 27.99 -39.24
C LEU A 50 -9.98 28.54 -40.64
N ARG A 51 -11.00 29.18 -41.21
CA ARG A 51 -10.92 29.90 -42.46
C ARG A 51 -10.89 31.39 -42.16
N LEU A 52 -9.78 32.06 -42.46
CA LEU A 52 -9.57 33.48 -42.14
C LEU A 52 -9.95 33.86 -40.70
N GLY A 53 -9.66 33.00 -39.76
CA GLY A 53 -9.95 33.19 -38.32
C GLY A 53 -11.31 32.73 -37.83
N LYS A 54 -12.25 32.36 -38.76
CA LYS A 54 -13.56 31.82 -38.38
C LYS A 54 -13.52 30.30 -38.32
N PHE A 55 -14.07 29.70 -37.30
CA PHE A 55 -14.28 28.24 -37.20
C PHE A 55 -15.19 27.75 -38.33
N VAL A 56 -14.78 26.69 -39.02
CA VAL A 56 -15.55 26.07 -40.11
C VAL A 56 -15.97 24.65 -39.79
N ARG A 57 -15.00 23.82 -39.35
CA ARG A 57 -15.28 22.41 -39.04
C ARG A 57 -14.19 21.81 -38.13
N SER A 58 -14.53 20.79 -37.41
CA SER A 58 -13.59 19.84 -36.79
C SER A 58 -13.45 18.62 -37.71
N THR A 59 -12.23 18.07 -37.78
CA THR A 59 -11.90 16.90 -38.59
C THR A 59 -11.39 15.78 -37.70
N GLU A 60 -11.91 14.59 -37.94
CA GLU A 60 -11.51 13.35 -37.25
C GLU A 60 -10.09 12.91 -37.66
N PRO A 61 -9.50 11.93 -36.95
CA PRO A 61 -8.21 11.35 -37.34
C PRO A 61 -8.24 10.82 -38.81
N GLY A 62 -7.14 11.05 -39.54
CA GLY A 62 -7.04 10.61 -40.92
C GLY A 62 -6.43 11.63 -41.87
N LEU A 63 -6.53 11.35 -43.16
CA LEU A 63 -6.06 12.23 -44.23
C LEU A 63 -7.20 13.11 -44.70
N HIS A 64 -6.99 14.43 -44.69
CA HIS A 64 -7.97 15.43 -45.07
C HIS A 64 -7.37 16.48 -46.00
N MET A 65 -8.26 17.26 -46.62
CA MET A 65 -7.90 18.38 -47.49
C MET A 65 -8.30 19.71 -46.85
N LYS A 66 -7.42 20.71 -46.99
CA LYS A 66 -7.66 22.11 -46.59
C LYS A 66 -7.36 23.05 -47.77
N LEU A 67 -7.92 24.24 -47.72
CA LEU A 67 -7.58 25.26 -48.71
C LEU A 67 -6.16 25.76 -48.49
N PRO A 68 -5.31 25.74 -49.54
CA PRO A 68 -3.91 26.18 -49.48
C PRO A 68 -3.82 27.71 -49.33
N LEU A 69 -2.58 28.26 -49.35
CA LEU A 69 -2.27 29.68 -49.27
C LEU A 69 -2.61 30.32 -47.92
N GLY A 70 -2.75 29.55 -46.84
CA GLY A 70 -3.08 30.09 -45.50
C GLY A 70 -4.52 30.52 -45.34
N ILE A 71 -5.42 30.27 -46.31
CA ILE A 71 -6.84 30.53 -46.21
C ILE A 71 -7.45 29.71 -45.07
N GLU A 72 -7.07 28.42 -45.01
CA GLU A 72 -7.44 27.55 -43.88
C GLU A 72 -6.21 27.22 -43.04
N ARG A 73 -6.35 27.47 -41.72
CA ARG A 73 -5.36 27.07 -40.71
C ARG A 73 -5.87 25.86 -39.95
N LEU A 74 -4.99 24.88 -39.74
CA LEU A 74 -5.23 23.73 -38.93
C LEU A 74 -4.62 23.94 -37.56
N THR A 75 -5.42 23.77 -36.50
CA THR A 75 -4.97 23.64 -35.11
C THR A 75 -5.26 22.22 -34.67
N ARG A 76 -4.27 21.49 -34.22
CA ARG A 76 -4.41 20.13 -33.69
C ARG A 76 -4.59 20.19 -32.19
N VAL A 77 -5.60 19.48 -31.67
CA VAL A 77 -5.93 19.43 -30.26
C VAL A 77 -5.96 17.96 -29.83
N PRO A 78 -5.16 17.56 -28.83
CA PRO A 78 -5.16 16.19 -28.31
C PRO A 78 -6.42 15.96 -27.46
N VAL A 79 -7.39 15.21 -27.98
CA VAL A 79 -8.66 14.91 -27.30
C VAL A 79 -8.67 13.57 -26.59
N GLN A 80 -7.90 12.60 -27.08
CA GLN A 80 -7.84 11.26 -26.47
C GLN A 80 -6.70 11.13 -25.47
N ARG A 81 -5.74 12.04 -25.53
CA ARG A 81 -4.59 12.06 -24.62
C ARG A 81 -4.98 12.63 -23.27
N GLN A 82 -4.65 11.90 -22.21
CA GLN A 82 -4.73 12.44 -20.85
C GLN A 82 -3.62 13.47 -20.63
N LEU A 83 -4.03 14.66 -20.27
CA LEU A 83 -3.17 15.76 -19.87
C LEU A 83 -3.13 15.82 -18.34
N LYS A 84 -2.03 16.32 -17.78
CA LYS A 84 -1.88 16.50 -16.34
C LYS A 84 -1.41 17.91 -16.02
N GLN A 85 -1.91 18.46 -14.93
CA GLN A 85 -1.35 19.65 -14.31
C GLN A 85 -0.90 19.30 -12.89
N GLU A 86 0.28 19.78 -12.54
CA GLU A 86 0.95 19.55 -11.26
C GLU A 86 0.90 20.83 -10.44
N PHE A 87 0.63 20.69 -9.13
CA PHE A 87 0.53 21.78 -8.18
C PHE A 87 1.38 21.47 -6.95
N GLY A 88 2.16 22.48 -6.50
CA GLY A 88 3.11 22.36 -5.41
C GLY A 88 4.49 21.87 -5.86
N PHE A 89 4.58 21.17 -6.97
CA PHE A 89 5.83 20.64 -7.52
C PHE A 89 5.81 20.66 -9.06
N ARG A 90 6.96 20.40 -9.66
CA ARG A 90 7.07 20.19 -11.11
C ARG A 90 7.98 19.00 -11.39
N THR A 91 7.56 18.17 -12.32
CA THR A 91 8.39 17.06 -12.81
C THR A 91 9.48 17.61 -13.73
N VAL A 92 10.73 17.55 -13.28
CA VAL A 92 11.90 17.99 -14.08
C VAL A 92 12.30 16.94 -15.10
N ARG A 93 12.27 15.66 -14.69
CA ARG A 93 12.60 14.53 -15.55
C ARG A 93 11.61 13.41 -15.32
N ALA A 94 10.82 13.11 -16.34
CA ALA A 94 9.92 11.95 -16.33
C ALA A 94 10.69 10.69 -16.73
N GLY A 95 10.65 9.63 -15.91
CA GLY A 95 11.33 8.36 -16.15
C GLY A 95 10.92 7.31 -15.13
N ILE A 96 11.68 6.19 -15.09
CA ILE A 96 11.47 5.13 -14.09
C ILE A 96 11.64 5.70 -12.67
N ASN A 97 12.59 6.63 -12.48
CA ASN A 97 12.72 7.47 -11.28
C ASN A 97 12.50 8.91 -11.74
N SER A 98 11.31 9.44 -11.47
CA SER A 98 10.98 10.83 -11.77
C SER A 98 11.64 11.75 -10.75
N GLU A 99 12.31 12.80 -11.24
CA GLU A 99 12.87 13.85 -10.39
C GLU A 99 11.88 14.99 -10.29
N TYR A 100 11.54 15.38 -9.06
CA TYR A 100 10.64 16.50 -8.77
C TYR A 100 11.44 17.67 -8.25
N ALA A 101 11.08 18.87 -8.67
CA ALA A 101 11.63 20.10 -8.14
C ALA A 101 10.53 20.94 -7.51
N THR A 102 10.78 21.40 -6.31
CA THR A 102 9.91 22.35 -5.61
C THR A 102 10.64 23.68 -5.58
N THR A 103 10.04 24.70 -6.16
CA THR A 103 10.54 26.07 -6.23
C THR A 103 9.75 26.95 -5.25
N ALA A 104 10.26 28.14 -4.91
CA ALA A 104 9.54 29.07 -4.05
C ALA A 104 8.13 29.44 -4.59
N GLU A 105 7.99 29.51 -5.92
CA GLU A 105 6.71 29.76 -6.59
C GLU A 105 5.74 28.58 -6.41
N THR A 106 6.22 27.35 -6.58
CA THR A 106 5.38 26.15 -6.42
C THR A 106 4.97 25.91 -4.97
N LYS A 107 5.80 26.30 -3.99
CA LYS A 107 5.43 26.30 -2.56
C LYS A 107 4.25 27.22 -2.24
N GLY A 108 4.13 28.35 -2.94
CA GLY A 108 2.97 29.23 -2.81
C GLY A 108 1.66 28.59 -3.24
N GLU A 109 1.72 27.62 -4.17
CA GLU A 109 0.56 26.86 -4.63
C GLU A 109 0.13 25.79 -3.62
N SER A 110 1.10 25.10 -2.96
CA SER A 110 0.82 23.97 -2.06
C SER A 110 0.44 24.38 -0.64
N LEU A 111 0.91 25.54 -0.17
CA LEU A 111 0.58 26.03 1.17
C LEU A 111 -0.84 26.58 1.22
N MET A 112 -1.67 26.00 2.09
CA MET A 112 -3.05 26.43 2.26
C MET A 112 -3.52 26.28 3.70
N LEU A 113 -4.58 27.06 4.03
CA LEU A 113 -5.20 27.04 5.34
C LEU A 113 -6.38 26.06 5.34
N THR A 114 -6.51 25.28 6.38
CA THR A 114 -7.65 24.37 6.64
C THR A 114 -8.74 25.06 7.45
N GLY A 115 -9.94 24.47 7.53
CA GLY A 115 -11.08 25.05 8.24
C GLY A 115 -10.88 25.20 9.75
N ASP A 116 -9.97 24.44 10.32
CA ASP A 116 -9.56 24.52 11.72
C ASP A 116 -8.34 25.43 11.96
N LEU A 117 -8.06 26.31 10.99
CA LEU A 117 -6.98 27.33 11.06
C LEU A 117 -5.56 26.74 11.13
N ASN A 118 -5.37 25.51 10.71
CA ASN A 118 -4.05 24.92 10.55
C ASN A 118 -3.51 25.17 9.14
N VAL A 119 -2.19 25.17 9.00
CA VAL A 119 -1.52 25.27 7.70
C VAL A 119 -1.10 23.89 7.26
N VAL A 120 -1.42 23.55 6.00
CA VAL A 120 -1.06 22.29 5.36
C VAL A 120 -0.28 22.59 4.07
N ASP A 121 0.74 21.77 3.82
CA ASP A 121 1.47 21.70 2.55
C ASP A 121 0.88 20.52 1.78
N ALA A 122 0.06 20.82 0.78
CA ALA A 122 -0.64 19.83 -0.02
C ALA A 122 -0.18 19.90 -1.48
N GLU A 123 0.37 18.81 -1.97
CA GLU A 123 0.74 18.62 -3.37
C GLU A 123 -0.31 17.77 -4.07
N TRP A 124 -0.76 18.20 -5.26
CA TRP A 124 -1.76 17.44 -6.00
C TRP A 124 -1.54 17.48 -7.51
N ILE A 125 -2.19 16.54 -8.18
CA ILE A 125 -2.21 16.42 -9.64
C ILE A 125 -3.66 16.38 -10.10
N VAL A 126 -3.97 17.11 -11.14
CA VAL A 126 -5.24 16.99 -11.88
C VAL A 126 -4.96 16.34 -13.23
N GLN A 127 -5.67 15.29 -13.52
CA GLN A 127 -5.69 14.65 -14.82
C GLN A 127 -6.98 15.02 -15.53
N TYR A 128 -6.85 15.47 -16.76
CA TYR A 128 -7.98 15.92 -17.57
C TYR A 128 -7.79 15.58 -19.04
N LYS A 129 -8.85 15.65 -19.80
CA LYS A 129 -8.83 15.56 -21.26
C LYS A 129 -9.67 16.69 -21.88
N ILE A 130 -9.38 17.04 -23.10
CA ILE A 130 -10.14 18.02 -23.86
C ILE A 130 -11.31 17.29 -24.49
N LYS A 131 -12.54 17.59 -24.03
CA LYS A 131 -13.79 17.02 -24.50
C LYS A 131 -14.27 17.70 -25.77
N ASP A 132 -14.24 19.04 -25.80
CA ASP A 132 -14.65 19.85 -26.93
C ASP A 132 -13.53 20.81 -27.33
N PRO A 133 -12.83 20.57 -28.45
CA PRO A 133 -11.76 21.42 -28.93
C PRO A 133 -12.22 22.83 -29.32
N PHE A 134 -13.47 23.01 -29.75
CA PHE A 134 -13.99 24.31 -30.11
C PHE A 134 -14.14 25.21 -28.89
N LEU A 135 -14.77 24.70 -27.82
CA LEU A 135 -14.93 25.42 -26.58
C LEU A 135 -13.56 25.75 -25.98
N PHE A 136 -12.65 24.77 -25.96
CA PHE A 136 -11.29 24.93 -25.42
C PHE A 136 -10.48 26.04 -26.11
N LEU A 137 -10.60 26.16 -27.43
CA LEU A 137 -9.79 27.10 -28.21
C LEU A 137 -10.42 28.51 -28.32
N PHE A 138 -11.77 28.62 -28.27
CA PHE A 138 -12.45 29.85 -28.64
C PHE A 138 -13.34 30.45 -27.58
N LYS A 139 -13.75 29.69 -26.58
CA LYS A 139 -14.62 30.20 -25.53
C LYS A 139 -13.85 31.01 -24.50
N MET A 140 -12.64 30.59 -24.20
CA MET A 140 -11.77 31.28 -23.24
C MET A 140 -10.41 31.68 -23.84
N ARG A 141 -9.88 32.81 -23.35
CA ARG A 141 -8.50 33.15 -23.57
C ARG A 141 -7.65 32.31 -22.60
N GLU A 142 -6.63 31.62 -23.12
CA GLU A 142 -5.70 30.83 -22.28
C GLU A 142 -6.43 29.80 -21.38
N ALA A 143 -7.22 28.93 -22.00
CA ALA A 143 -8.05 27.95 -21.29
C ALA A 143 -7.24 27.08 -20.30
N GLU A 144 -5.99 26.77 -20.61
CA GLU A 144 -5.09 25.99 -19.77
C GLU A 144 -4.68 26.74 -18.50
N ALA A 145 -4.37 28.03 -18.59
CA ALA A 145 -4.03 28.88 -17.43
C ALA A 145 -5.29 29.08 -16.57
N THR A 146 -6.43 29.40 -17.18
CA THR A 146 -7.70 29.55 -16.47
C THR A 146 -8.10 28.26 -15.75
N PHE A 147 -7.93 27.11 -16.39
CA PHE A 147 -8.20 25.83 -15.75
C PHE A 147 -7.29 25.58 -14.55
N ARG A 148 -6.03 26.03 -14.63
CA ARG A 148 -5.09 25.99 -13.50
C ARG A 148 -5.60 26.83 -12.33
N ASP A 149 -5.94 28.07 -12.57
CA ASP A 149 -6.41 29.00 -11.53
C ASP A 149 -7.71 28.49 -10.88
N MET A 150 -8.62 27.95 -11.70
CA MET A 150 -9.85 27.34 -11.22
C MET A 150 -9.59 26.12 -10.34
N THR A 151 -8.65 25.27 -10.74
CA THR A 151 -8.26 24.08 -9.96
C THR A 151 -7.71 24.48 -8.60
N GLU A 152 -6.82 25.46 -8.58
CA GLU A 152 -6.25 25.99 -7.34
C GLU A 152 -7.33 26.57 -6.43
N ALA A 153 -8.24 27.38 -6.97
CA ALA A 153 -9.32 27.98 -6.21
C ALA A 153 -10.27 26.93 -5.62
N VAL A 154 -10.62 25.90 -6.39
CA VAL A 154 -11.49 24.80 -5.93
C VAL A 154 -10.83 24.00 -4.83
N VAL A 155 -9.56 23.59 -5.01
CA VAL A 155 -8.84 22.80 -4.00
C VAL A 155 -8.69 23.61 -2.72
N ARG A 156 -8.28 24.89 -2.79
CA ARG A 156 -8.22 25.78 -1.63
C ARG A 156 -9.55 25.92 -0.90
N ARG A 157 -10.66 25.96 -1.63
CA ARG A 157 -11.98 26.02 -1.04
C ARG A 157 -12.32 24.75 -0.28
N VAL A 158 -12.17 23.56 -0.90
CA VAL A 158 -12.55 22.29 -0.29
C VAL A 158 -11.64 21.94 0.90
N VAL A 159 -10.34 22.22 0.80
CA VAL A 159 -9.40 22.07 1.92
C VAL A 159 -9.71 23.06 3.04
N GLY A 160 -10.05 24.30 2.70
CA GLY A 160 -10.45 25.34 3.66
C GLY A 160 -11.76 25.04 4.40
N ASP A 161 -12.62 24.18 3.84
CA ASP A 161 -13.85 23.71 4.47
C ASP A 161 -13.63 22.40 5.28
N SER A 162 -12.41 21.82 5.26
CA SER A 162 -12.07 20.53 5.90
C SER A 162 -11.11 20.73 7.08
N ALA A 163 -11.17 19.82 8.06
CA ALA A 163 -10.20 19.79 9.17
C ALA A 163 -8.85 19.18 8.72
N VAL A 164 -7.75 19.64 9.32
CA VAL A 164 -6.38 19.19 8.97
C VAL A 164 -6.23 17.68 9.06
N ASP A 165 -6.83 17.06 10.07
CA ASP A 165 -6.75 15.61 10.26
C ASP A 165 -7.43 14.84 9.12
N GLU A 166 -8.54 15.35 8.58
CA GLU A 166 -9.19 14.74 7.39
C GLU A 166 -8.33 14.88 6.14
N VAL A 167 -7.71 16.05 5.95
CA VAL A 167 -6.86 16.31 4.78
C VAL A 167 -5.60 15.43 4.81
N ILE A 168 -5.00 15.22 5.98
CA ILE A 168 -3.75 14.46 6.12
C ILE A 168 -4.01 12.93 6.11
N THR A 169 -5.18 12.45 6.56
CA THR A 169 -5.45 11.03 6.78
C THR A 169 -6.46 10.43 5.82
N VAL A 170 -7.57 9.94 6.35
CA VAL A 170 -8.57 9.11 5.66
C VAL A 170 -9.47 9.92 4.72
N GLY A 171 -9.59 11.22 4.95
CA GLY A 171 -10.47 12.10 4.18
C GLY A 171 -9.96 12.50 2.79
N ARG A 172 -8.70 12.24 2.46
CA ARG A 172 -8.07 12.66 1.19
C ARG A 172 -8.89 12.28 -0.05
N THR A 173 -9.39 11.06 -0.11
CA THR A 173 -10.17 10.57 -1.25
C THR A 173 -11.49 11.31 -1.38
N ARG A 174 -12.21 11.50 -0.26
CA ARG A 174 -13.47 12.25 -0.25
C ARG A 174 -13.26 13.70 -0.70
N ILE A 175 -12.22 14.36 -0.17
CA ILE A 175 -11.87 15.75 -0.50
C ILE A 175 -11.47 15.87 -1.98
N ALA A 176 -10.73 14.90 -2.50
CA ALA A 176 -10.33 14.85 -3.92
C ALA A 176 -11.55 14.68 -4.84
N ASP A 177 -12.50 13.82 -4.49
CA ASP A 177 -13.72 13.57 -5.26
C ASP A 177 -14.66 14.79 -5.22
N GLU A 178 -14.77 15.45 -4.08
CA GLU A 178 -15.52 16.68 -3.92
C GLU A 178 -14.91 17.81 -4.75
N ALA A 179 -13.60 18.01 -4.66
CA ALA A 179 -12.88 18.99 -5.47
C ALA A 179 -13.01 18.70 -6.97
N LYS A 180 -12.89 17.43 -7.39
CA LYS A 180 -13.14 17.02 -8.78
C LYS A 180 -14.55 17.39 -9.24
N SER A 181 -15.55 17.10 -8.43
CA SER A 181 -16.97 17.39 -8.76
C SER A 181 -17.23 18.88 -8.93
N LEU A 182 -16.72 19.69 -7.99
CA LEU A 182 -16.83 21.15 -8.07
C LEU A 182 -16.07 21.71 -9.27
N LEU A 183 -14.86 21.21 -9.54
CA LEU A 183 -14.08 21.63 -10.69
C LEU A 183 -14.78 21.31 -12.01
N GLN A 184 -15.38 20.12 -12.14
CA GLN A 184 -16.15 19.76 -13.32
C GLN A 184 -17.38 20.67 -13.48
N GLN A 185 -18.11 20.97 -12.43
CA GLN A 185 -19.24 21.91 -12.47
C GLN A 185 -18.82 23.30 -12.95
N LEU A 186 -17.67 23.80 -12.51
CA LEU A 186 -17.13 25.06 -13.00
C LEU A 186 -16.70 24.97 -14.47
N CYS A 187 -16.05 23.90 -14.88
CA CYS A 187 -15.68 23.68 -16.29
C CYS A 187 -16.92 23.66 -17.20
N ASP A 188 -18.01 23.04 -16.74
CA ASP A 188 -19.28 22.98 -17.47
C ASP A 188 -20.00 24.35 -17.49
N THR A 189 -19.98 25.06 -16.37
CA THR A 189 -20.59 26.40 -16.24
C THR A 189 -19.92 27.44 -17.13
N TYR A 190 -18.60 27.41 -17.18
CA TYR A 190 -17.80 28.30 -18.04
C TYR A 190 -17.59 27.78 -19.47
N GLU A 191 -18.11 26.59 -19.77
CA GLU A 191 -18.04 25.96 -21.09
C GLU A 191 -16.59 25.89 -21.64
N ILE A 192 -15.64 25.46 -20.79
CA ILE A 192 -14.21 25.40 -21.16
C ILE A 192 -13.90 24.23 -22.10
N GLY A 193 -14.78 23.25 -22.19
CA GLY A 193 -14.58 22.05 -23.02
C GLY A 193 -13.59 21.06 -22.45
N ILE A 194 -13.33 21.08 -21.13
CA ILE A 194 -12.47 20.14 -20.40
C ILE A 194 -13.32 19.16 -19.62
N GLU A 195 -12.89 17.90 -19.61
CA GLU A 195 -13.41 16.84 -18.73
C GLU A 195 -12.34 16.45 -17.73
N VAL A 196 -12.66 16.59 -16.45
CA VAL A 196 -11.76 16.25 -15.34
C VAL A 196 -11.87 14.75 -15.06
N ASN A 197 -10.79 14.01 -15.32
CA ASN A 197 -10.79 12.57 -15.10
C ASN A 197 -10.57 12.24 -13.62
N GLN A 198 -9.53 12.83 -13.03
CA GLN A 198 -9.16 12.56 -11.65
C GLN A 198 -8.40 13.73 -11.02
N LEU A 199 -8.62 13.94 -9.73
CA LEU A 199 -7.81 14.79 -8.87
C LEU A 199 -7.21 13.90 -7.78
N ILE A 200 -5.89 13.99 -7.57
CA ILE A 200 -5.16 13.14 -6.63
C ILE A 200 -4.26 14.02 -5.78
N PHE A 201 -4.40 13.94 -4.46
CA PHE A 201 -3.39 14.46 -3.54
C PHE A 201 -2.21 13.51 -3.50
N GLN A 202 -1.05 14.01 -3.86
CA GLN A 202 0.19 13.21 -3.92
C GLN A 202 0.86 13.17 -2.56
N ASP A 203 1.14 14.33 -2.01
CA ASP A 203 1.71 14.47 -0.69
C ASP A 203 0.97 15.56 0.09
N VAL A 204 0.67 15.28 1.35
CA VAL A 204 -0.02 16.21 2.24
C VAL A 204 0.63 16.10 3.60
N ASN A 205 1.33 17.15 3.98
CA ASN A 205 2.11 17.21 5.20
C ASN A 205 1.86 18.51 5.96
N PRO A 206 2.07 18.53 7.27
CA PRO A 206 2.26 19.78 7.97
C PRO A 206 3.51 20.50 7.45
N PRO A 207 3.57 21.84 7.51
CA PRO A 207 4.78 22.59 7.18
C PRO A 207 6.01 22.08 7.94
N GLU A 208 7.18 22.08 7.29
CA GLU A 208 8.43 21.55 7.86
C GLU A 208 8.76 22.09 9.26
N THR A 209 8.38 23.34 9.54
CA THR A 209 8.63 23.97 10.85
C THR A 209 7.87 23.34 12.00
N VAL A 210 6.69 22.75 11.76
CA VAL A 210 5.82 22.16 12.79
C VAL A 210 5.77 20.62 12.70
N LYS A 211 6.32 20.05 11.65
CA LYS A 211 6.37 18.60 11.41
C LYS A 211 6.94 17.77 12.59
N PRO A 212 8.05 18.22 13.26
CA PRO A 212 8.56 17.52 14.43
C PRO A 212 7.51 17.42 15.55
N SER A 213 6.83 18.54 15.87
CA SER A 213 5.82 18.57 16.94
C SER A 213 4.60 17.71 16.61
N PHE A 214 4.19 17.64 15.34
CA PHE A 214 3.14 16.72 14.89
C PHE A 214 3.55 15.25 15.05
N ASN A 215 4.80 14.93 14.71
CA ASN A 215 5.34 13.58 14.90
C ASN A 215 5.39 13.20 16.39
N ASP A 216 5.81 14.11 17.27
CA ASP A 216 5.85 13.88 18.72
C ASP A 216 4.46 13.58 19.29
N VAL A 217 3.41 14.27 18.82
CA VAL A 217 2.02 14.00 19.23
C VAL A 217 1.57 12.61 18.75
N ASN A 218 1.85 12.28 17.50
CA ASN A 218 1.48 10.97 16.93
C ASN A 218 2.24 9.84 17.63
N GLU A 219 3.53 10.03 17.92
CA GLU A 219 4.35 9.07 18.67
C GLU A 219 3.78 8.87 20.08
N ALA A 220 3.42 9.96 20.80
CA ALA A 220 2.82 9.88 22.11
C ALA A 220 1.47 9.14 22.10
N LEU A 221 0.63 9.35 21.08
CA LEU A 221 -0.63 8.63 20.90
C LEU A 221 -0.40 7.14 20.66
N GLN A 222 0.53 6.78 19.78
CA GLN A 222 0.90 5.40 19.52
C GLN A 222 1.51 4.72 20.75
N GLU A 223 2.35 5.44 21.50
CA GLU A 223 2.93 4.92 22.75
C GLU A 223 1.85 4.67 23.82
N LYS A 224 0.88 5.57 23.94
CA LYS A 224 -0.29 5.39 24.81
C LYS A 224 -1.08 4.13 24.43
N GLU A 225 -1.42 3.96 23.14
CA GLU A 225 -2.14 2.78 22.68
C GLU A 225 -1.33 1.49 22.90
N LYS A 226 -0.03 1.54 22.62
CA LYS A 226 0.88 0.43 22.88
C LYS A 226 0.86 0.04 24.36
N LYS A 227 0.99 0.99 25.28
CA LYS A 227 0.94 0.73 26.72
C LYS A 227 -0.39 0.12 27.17
N ILE A 228 -1.50 0.61 26.62
CA ILE A 228 -2.82 0.04 26.90
C ILE A 228 -2.89 -1.41 26.43
N ASN A 229 -2.44 -1.69 25.21
CA ASN A 229 -2.46 -3.04 24.64
C ASN A 229 -1.50 -4.00 25.38
N GLU A 230 -0.32 -3.54 25.78
CA GLU A 230 0.62 -4.29 26.60
C GLU A 230 0.01 -4.64 27.97
N SER A 231 -0.63 -3.67 28.62
CA SER A 231 -1.31 -3.89 29.91
C SER A 231 -2.48 -4.88 29.79
N TRP A 232 -3.25 -4.82 28.71
CA TRP A 232 -4.30 -5.80 28.42
C TRP A 232 -3.73 -7.20 28.14
N ALA A 233 -2.62 -7.28 27.41
CA ALA A 233 -1.95 -8.56 27.14
C ALA A 233 -1.42 -9.17 28.45
N GLU A 234 -0.80 -8.37 29.31
CA GLU A 234 -0.32 -8.80 30.63
C GLU A 234 -1.47 -9.25 31.54
N TYR A 235 -2.54 -8.46 31.60
CA TYR A 235 -3.76 -8.84 32.35
C TYR A 235 -4.31 -10.19 31.88
N ASN A 236 -4.48 -10.37 30.58
CA ASN A 236 -5.01 -11.59 29.98
C ASN A 236 -4.06 -12.80 30.13
N GLN A 237 -2.78 -12.58 30.37
CA GLN A 237 -1.81 -13.63 30.64
C GLN A 237 -1.76 -14.00 32.13
N VAL A 238 -1.66 -13.00 32.99
CA VAL A 238 -1.41 -13.21 34.45
C VAL A 238 -2.65 -13.74 35.15
N ILE A 239 -3.80 -13.15 34.91
CA ILE A 239 -5.03 -13.52 35.66
C ILE A 239 -5.49 -14.95 35.35
N PRO A 240 -5.63 -15.40 34.08
CA PRO A 240 -6.01 -16.79 33.81
C PRO A 240 -4.96 -17.80 34.31
N ARG A 241 -3.66 -17.45 34.19
CA ARG A 241 -2.59 -18.31 34.70
C ARG A 241 -2.66 -18.48 36.19
N ALA A 242 -2.79 -17.40 36.96
CA ALA A 242 -2.92 -17.45 38.44
C ALA A 242 -4.18 -18.23 38.87
N SER A 243 -5.30 -18.02 38.18
CA SER A 243 -6.52 -18.78 38.39
C SER A 243 -6.34 -20.28 38.08
N GLY A 244 -5.67 -20.61 36.97
CA GLY A 244 -5.37 -21.99 36.61
C GLY A 244 -4.44 -22.69 37.61
N GLU A 245 -3.39 -21.99 38.07
CA GLU A 245 -2.48 -22.49 39.11
C GLU A 245 -3.21 -22.72 40.45
N ALA A 246 -4.09 -21.79 40.86
CA ALA A 246 -4.91 -21.95 42.07
C ALA A 246 -5.87 -23.15 41.96
N GLU A 247 -6.54 -23.31 40.80
CA GLU A 247 -7.43 -24.45 40.58
C GLU A 247 -6.67 -25.77 40.55
N GLN A 248 -5.47 -25.81 39.98
CA GLN A 248 -4.59 -26.99 39.96
C GLN A 248 -4.25 -27.42 41.40
N VAL A 249 -3.92 -26.47 42.27
CA VAL A 249 -3.62 -26.78 43.68
C VAL A 249 -4.86 -27.31 44.39
N ILE A 250 -6.02 -26.69 44.21
CA ILE A 250 -7.29 -27.13 44.80
C ILE A 250 -7.66 -28.54 44.34
N ARG A 251 -7.63 -28.80 43.02
CA ARG A 251 -7.90 -30.13 42.45
C ARG A 251 -6.91 -31.18 42.90
N GLY A 252 -5.63 -30.81 43.00
CA GLY A 252 -4.59 -31.68 43.54
C GLY A 252 -4.89 -32.08 45.02
N ALA A 253 -5.28 -31.13 45.86
CA ALA A 253 -5.66 -31.39 47.23
C ALA A 253 -6.93 -32.25 47.35
N GLU A 254 -7.97 -31.98 46.56
CA GLU A 254 -9.19 -32.79 46.50
C GLU A 254 -8.88 -34.20 46.05
N GLY A 255 -8.06 -34.37 45.01
CA GLY A 255 -7.60 -35.67 44.52
C GLY A 255 -6.87 -36.45 45.62
N TYR A 256 -5.90 -35.80 46.30
CA TYR A 256 -5.17 -36.42 47.40
C TYR A 256 -6.10 -36.82 48.55
N ALA A 257 -7.05 -35.96 48.95
CA ALA A 257 -8.00 -36.26 49.99
C ALA A 257 -8.87 -37.48 49.60
N THR A 258 -9.37 -37.53 48.39
CA THR A 258 -10.16 -38.65 47.85
C THR A 258 -9.34 -39.95 47.80
N GLU A 259 -8.11 -39.88 47.33
CA GLU A 259 -7.18 -41.00 47.31
C GLU A 259 -6.93 -41.54 48.71
N ARG A 260 -6.67 -40.66 49.67
CA ARG A 260 -6.42 -41.04 51.05
C ARG A 260 -7.62 -41.74 51.71
N VAL A 261 -8.83 -41.21 51.48
CA VAL A 261 -10.07 -41.80 51.99
C VAL A 261 -10.31 -43.19 51.33
N ASN A 262 -10.14 -43.26 49.99
CA ASN A 262 -10.34 -44.53 49.27
C ASN A 262 -9.30 -45.58 49.67
N ASN A 263 -8.04 -45.21 49.83
CA ASN A 263 -7.00 -46.12 50.31
C ASN A 263 -7.31 -46.64 51.73
N ALA A 264 -7.69 -45.75 52.65
CA ALA A 264 -8.06 -46.14 54.01
C ALA A 264 -9.31 -47.00 54.04
N ALA A 265 -10.33 -46.74 53.23
CA ALA A 265 -11.52 -47.59 53.08
C ALA A 265 -11.18 -48.95 52.47
N GLY A 266 -10.26 -48.96 51.46
CA GLY A 266 -9.77 -50.18 50.83
C GLY A 266 -8.99 -51.07 51.86
N ASP A 267 -8.06 -50.45 52.62
CA ASP A 267 -7.33 -51.15 53.69
C ASP A 267 -8.25 -51.70 54.79
N ALA A 268 -9.23 -50.89 55.22
CA ALA A 268 -10.19 -51.34 56.18
C ALA A 268 -11.08 -52.54 55.66
N SER A 269 -11.50 -52.45 54.41
CA SER A 269 -12.25 -53.52 53.75
C SER A 269 -11.40 -54.80 53.58
N ARG A 270 -10.14 -54.64 53.15
CA ARG A 270 -9.19 -55.74 53.01
C ARG A 270 -8.92 -56.40 54.40
N PHE A 271 -8.67 -55.55 55.43
CA PHE A 271 -8.45 -56.06 56.78
C PHE A 271 -9.69 -56.83 57.26
N SER A 272 -10.89 -56.31 57.08
CA SER A 272 -12.12 -56.95 57.52
C SER A 272 -12.34 -58.26 56.79
N ALA A 273 -12.06 -58.37 55.48
CA ALA A 273 -12.17 -59.59 54.71
C ALA A 273 -11.17 -60.66 55.19
N VAL A 274 -9.90 -60.26 55.42
CA VAL A 274 -8.87 -61.14 55.96
C VAL A 274 -9.20 -61.63 57.37
N TYR A 275 -9.68 -60.71 58.19
CA TYR A 275 -10.12 -61.03 59.56
C TYR A 275 -11.26 -62.03 59.60
N LYS A 276 -12.23 -61.89 58.72
CA LYS A 276 -13.36 -62.80 58.56
C LYS A 276 -12.93 -64.23 58.19
N GLU A 277 -11.96 -64.38 57.30
CA GLU A 277 -11.38 -65.67 56.97
C GLU A 277 -10.43 -66.21 58.09
N TYR A 278 -9.67 -65.31 58.74
CA TYR A 278 -8.87 -65.68 59.91
C TYR A 278 -9.70 -66.25 61.03
N ALA A 279 -10.87 -65.69 61.35
CA ALA A 279 -11.74 -66.16 62.41
C ALA A 279 -12.27 -67.56 62.16
N LYS A 280 -12.36 -68.06 60.91
CA LYS A 280 -12.78 -69.41 60.56
C LYS A 280 -11.69 -70.44 60.83
N ALA A 281 -10.40 -70.14 60.59
CA ALA A 281 -9.29 -71.08 60.77
C ALA A 281 -7.98 -70.31 61.16
N PRO A 282 -7.79 -69.91 62.42
CA PRO A 282 -6.72 -69.02 62.83
C PRO A 282 -5.30 -69.55 62.64
N ALA A 283 -5.07 -70.83 62.90
CA ALA A 283 -3.75 -71.47 62.82
C ALA A 283 -3.22 -71.58 61.38
N VAL A 284 -4.13 -71.96 60.45
CA VAL A 284 -3.78 -72.11 59.00
C VAL A 284 -3.58 -70.77 58.35
N THR A 285 -4.47 -69.80 58.62
CA THR A 285 -4.39 -68.45 58.04
C THR A 285 -3.16 -67.70 58.51
N ARG A 286 -2.76 -67.80 59.78
CA ARG A 286 -1.54 -67.20 60.30
C ARG A 286 -0.29 -67.73 59.58
N LYS A 287 -0.22 -69.03 59.39
CA LYS A 287 0.91 -69.67 58.71
C LYS A 287 1.00 -69.24 57.21
N ARG A 288 -0.16 -69.14 56.59
CA ARG A 288 -0.27 -68.65 55.20
C ARG A 288 0.19 -67.19 55.09
N LEU A 289 -0.34 -66.28 55.87
CA LEU A 289 0.03 -64.89 55.88
C LEU A 289 1.52 -64.67 56.16
N TYR A 290 2.09 -65.47 57.08
CA TYR A 290 3.52 -65.44 57.37
C TYR A 290 4.37 -65.85 56.14
N LEU A 291 3.98 -66.91 55.43
CA LEU A 291 4.68 -67.36 54.21
C LEU A 291 4.52 -66.37 53.06
N GLU A 292 3.33 -65.78 52.89
CA GLU A 292 3.10 -64.74 51.91
C GLU A 292 3.95 -63.48 52.19
N ALA A 293 3.99 -63.02 53.43
CA ALA A 293 4.83 -61.91 53.79
C ALA A 293 6.34 -62.20 53.58
N LEU A 294 6.81 -63.41 53.88
CA LEU A 294 8.17 -63.84 53.60
C LEU A 294 8.46 -63.87 52.09
N ASN A 295 7.54 -64.37 51.30
CA ASN A 295 7.71 -64.40 49.84
C ASN A 295 7.75 -62.99 49.23
N ASP A 296 7.08 -62.02 49.78
CA ASP A 296 7.13 -60.62 49.35
C ASP A 296 8.39 -59.89 49.82
N ILE A 297 8.92 -60.19 51.00
CA ILE A 297 10.08 -59.50 51.58
C ILE A 297 11.39 -60.12 51.09
N LEU A 298 11.50 -61.45 51.03
CA LEU A 298 12.73 -62.13 50.68
C LEU A 298 13.34 -61.77 49.33
N PRO A 299 12.56 -61.57 48.22
CA PRO A 299 13.11 -61.08 46.97
C PRO A 299 13.70 -59.68 47.02
N LYS A 300 13.21 -58.83 47.93
CA LYS A 300 13.64 -57.42 48.04
C LYS A 300 14.92 -57.23 48.85
N ILE A 301 15.36 -58.29 49.56
CA ILE A 301 16.58 -58.28 50.35
C ILE A 301 17.76 -58.68 49.50
N THR A 302 18.69 -57.75 49.24
CA THR A 302 19.86 -57.93 48.39
C THR A 302 20.88 -58.93 48.97
N LYS A 303 21.03 -59.04 50.29
CA LYS A 303 21.98 -59.97 50.94
C LYS A 303 21.22 -60.74 52.06
N LYS A 304 21.15 -62.07 51.86
CA LYS A 304 20.48 -62.96 52.82
C LYS A 304 21.54 -63.86 53.45
N ILE A 305 21.57 -63.84 54.76
CA ILE A 305 22.48 -64.67 55.55
C ILE A 305 21.64 -65.60 56.44
N VAL A 306 21.67 -66.89 56.13
CA VAL A 306 20.93 -67.87 56.88
C VAL A 306 21.95 -68.53 57.88
N VAL A 307 21.67 -68.42 59.16
CA VAL A 307 22.51 -68.96 60.22
C VAL A 307 21.72 -69.99 61.00
N ASP A 308 22.30 -71.13 61.23
CA ASP A 308 21.71 -72.19 62.07
C ASP A 308 21.76 -71.81 63.56
N GLN A 309 20.70 -72.11 64.28
CA GLN A 309 20.54 -71.75 65.72
C GLN A 309 21.64 -72.31 66.65
N ASN A 310 22.34 -73.35 66.24
CA ASN A 310 23.34 -74.02 67.04
C ASN A 310 24.80 -73.58 66.79
N GLN A 311 25.04 -72.62 65.87
CA GLN A 311 26.35 -72.09 65.58
C GLN A 311 26.65 -70.78 66.33
N ARG A 312 27.29 -70.86 67.47
CA ARG A 312 27.63 -69.69 68.31
C ARG A 312 28.83 -68.80 67.84
N ASN A 313 29.52 -69.15 66.72
CA ASN A 313 30.80 -68.55 66.38
C ASN A 313 30.90 -67.97 64.94
N VAL A 314 29.84 -67.53 64.31
CA VAL A 314 29.88 -67.00 62.92
C VAL A 314 30.06 -65.47 62.87
N LEU A 315 29.83 -64.77 63.99
CA LEU A 315 29.83 -63.31 64.05
C LEU A 315 31.14 -62.59 63.66
N PRO A 316 32.35 -63.08 63.93
CA PRO A 316 33.57 -62.34 63.62
C PRO A 316 33.97 -62.37 62.13
N LEU A 317 33.41 -63.20 61.26
CA LEU A 317 33.77 -63.36 59.87
C LEU A 317 32.77 -62.65 58.91
N LEU A 318 31.73 -62.06 59.46
CA LEU A 318 30.69 -61.33 58.67
C LEU A 318 31.06 -59.85 58.60
N ASN A 319 31.62 -59.44 57.52
CA ASN A 319 31.81 -58.01 57.22
C ASN A 319 30.48 -57.40 56.83
N LEU A 320 29.79 -56.75 57.84
CA LEU A 320 28.49 -56.10 57.66
C LEU A 320 28.61 -54.64 57.15
N GLY A 321 29.86 -54.22 56.81
CA GLY A 321 30.22 -52.82 56.62
C GLY A 321 30.47 -52.35 55.16
N GLU A 322 30.19 -53.09 54.08
CA GLU A 322 30.28 -52.55 52.77
C GLU A 322 28.94 -52.00 52.30
N GLU A 323 28.80 -50.71 52.47
CA GLU A 323 27.79 -49.92 51.73
C GLU A 323 28.10 -49.98 50.23
N VAL A 324 27.22 -50.58 49.47
CA VAL A 324 27.20 -50.46 48.02
C VAL A 324 26.82 -49.03 47.68
N LYS A 325 27.82 -48.16 47.45
CA LYS A 325 27.59 -46.91 46.75
C LYS A 325 27.08 -47.25 45.32
N LYS A 326 25.89 -46.78 45.02
CA LYS A 326 25.43 -46.52 43.65
C LYS A 326 25.39 -45.04 43.42
#